data_c66c12bd0f62219eab944126086fb80b
#
_entry.id   c66c12bd0f62219eab944126086fb80b
#
_cell.length_a   1.000
_cell.length_b   1.000
_cell.length_c   1.000
_cell.angle_alpha   90.00
_cell.angle_beta   90.00
_cell.angle_gamma   90.00
#
_symmetry.space_group_name_H-M   'P 1'
#
loop_
_entity.id
_entity.type
_entity.pdbx_description
1 polymer ?
#
loop_
_entity_poly.entity_id
_entity_poly.type
_entity_poly.pdbx_seq_one_letter_code
_entity_poly.pdbx_strand_id
1 'polypeptide(L)'
;MAVIFQTYSVAEAHLKVHITKNSGLADLFVYSVSNVGMAKGDSLWYLTKSRARASSRIYLSALAEAALIVYFVDTRAKAGWRKTRRLSRAL
;
A
#
# COMPACT_ATOMS: atom_id res chain seq x y z
N MET A 1 4.35 5.64 -8.73
CA MET A 1 3.29 4.73 -9.21
C MET A 1 3.18 3.55 -8.26
N ALA A 2 1.98 3.26 -7.80
CA ALA A 2 1.78 2.18 -6.84
C ALA A 2 0.90 1.06 -7.43
N VAL A 3 1.51 0.24 -8.25
CA VAL A 3 0.89 -0.97 -8.79
C VAL A 3 1.30 -2.11 -7.87
N ILE A 4 0.34 -2.59 -7.08
CA ILE A 4 0.61 -3.43 -5.92
C ILE A 4 0.22 -4.87 -6.19
N PHE A 5 1.12 -5.79 -5.91
CA PHE A 5 0.86 -7.22 -5.95
C PHE A 5 1.00 -7.78 -4.53
N GLN A 6 -0.03 -8.47 -4.06
CA GLN A 6 0.02 -9.14 -2.77
C GLN A 6 0.67 -10.50 -2.94
N THR A 7 1.80 -10.72 -2.29
CA THR A 7 2.46 -12.01 -2.27
C THR A 7 2.16 -12.75 -0.98
N TYR A 8 2.20 -14.08 -1.03
CA TYR A 8 2.06 -14.92 0.15
C TYR A 8 3.40 -15.45 0.64
N SER A 9 4.50 -14.99 0.01
CA SER A 9 5.85 -15.35 0.41
C SER A 9 6.57 -14.11 0.93
N VAL A 10 6.96 -14.14 2.19
CA VAL A 10 7.67 -13.01 2.80
C VAL A 10 9.02 -12.77 2.12
N ALA A 11 9.64 -13.82 1.57
CA ALA A 11 10.92 -13.69 0.88
C ALA A 11 10.82 -12.91 -0.43
N GLU A 12 9.62 -12.88 -1.06
CA GLU A 12 9.40 -12.15 -2.30
C GLU A 12 8.90 -10.73 -2.08
N ALA A 13 8.47 -10.39 -0.86
CA ALA A 13 7.86 -9.10 -0.59
C ALA A 13 8.91 -8.00 -0.49
N HIS A 14 8.60 -6.86 -1.09
CA HIS A 14 9.38 -5.64 -0.89
C HIS A 14 9.06 -5.00 0.46
N LEU A 15 7.85 -5.21 0.97
CA LEU A 15 7.35 -4.48 2.13
C LEU A 15 6.31 -5.32 2.86
N LYS A 16 6.41 -5.36 4.19
CA LYS A 16 5.37 -5.93 5.04
C LYS A 16 4.38 -4.84 5.39
N VAL A 17 3.10 -5.08 5.12
CA VAL A 17 2.04 -4.11 5.28
C VAL A 17 0.96 -4.66 6.18
N HIS A 18 0.46 -3.84 7.10
CA HIS A 18 -0.72 -4.16 7.89
C HIS A 18 -1.86 -3.24 7.47
N ILE A 19 -3.00 -3.83 7.13
CA ILE A 19 -4.20 -3.07 6.78
C ILE A 19 -5.04 -2.95 8.04
N THR A 20 -5.17 -1.74 8.56
CA THR A 20 -5.91 -1.47 9.78
C THR A 20 -7.32 -0.97 9.48
N LYS A 21 -8.23 -1.21 10.41
CA LYS A 21 -9.57 -0.63 10.38
C LYS A 21 -9.66 0.64 11.22
N ASN A 22 -8.57 0.99 11.88
CA ASN A 22 -8.50 2.18 12.74
C ASN A 22 -7.64 3.24 12.08
N SER A 23 -8.27 4.29 11.56
CA SER A 23 -7.56 5.38 10.88
C SER A 23 -6.52 6.06 11.75
N GLY A 24 -6.70 6.02 13.07
CA GLY A 24 -5.74 6.62 14.00
C GLY A 24 -4.40 5.92 14.05
N LEU A 25 -4.33 4.65 13.61
CA LEU A 25 -3.09 3.89 13.60
C LEU A 25 -2.37 3.94 12.27
N ALA A 26 -3.00 4.44 11.21
CA ALA A 26 -2.45 4.36 9.87
C ALA A 26 -1.32 5.36 9.65
N ASP A 27 -0.32 4.92 8.89
CA ASP A 27 0.75 5.78 8.39
C ASP A 27 0.37 6.39 7.03
N LEU A 28 -0.40 5.65 6.25
CA LEU A 28 -0.77 6.01 4.89
C LEU A 28 -2.24 5.73 4.67
N PHE A 29 -2.97 6.72 4.17
CA PHE A 29 -4.33 6.53 3.71
C PHE A 29 -4.30 6.23 2.23
N VAL A 30 -4.86 5.07 1.83
CA VAL A 30 -4.79 4.56 0.47
C VAL A 30 -6.17 4.54 -0.15
N TYR A 31 -6.28 5.01 -1.37
CA TYR A 31 -7.47 4.87 -2.19
C TYR A 31 -7.18 3.87 -3.31
N SER A 32 -7.99 2.82 -3.38
CA SER A 32 -7.86 1.78 -4.39
C SER A 32 -8.45 2.29 -5.73
N VAL A 33 -7.65 2.22 -6.79
CA VAL A 33 -8.09 2.65 -8.11
C VAL A 33 -8.31 1.44 -9.01
N SER A 34 -9.21 1.58 -9.98
CA SER A 34 -9.60 0.48 -10.87
C SER A 34 -8.81 0.42 -12.17
N ASN A 35 -7.93 1.40 -12.40
CA ASN A 35 -7.18 1.51 -13.63
C ASN A 35 -5.72 1.82 -13.30
N VAL A 36 -4.79 1.10 -13.93
CA VAL A 36 -3.36 1.26 -13.67
C VAL A 36 -2.88 2.69 -13.96
N GLY A 37 -3.48 3.35 -14.95
CA GLY A 37 -3.13 4.72 -15.29
C GLY A 37 -3.48 5.73 -14.20
N MET A 38 -4.35 5.35 -13.27
CA MET A 38 -4.73 6.21 -12.13
C MET A 38 -3.87 5.99 -10.90
N ALA A 39 -2.97 5.02 -10.91
CA ALA A 39 -2.10 4.70 -9.78
C ALA A 39 -0.91 5.63 -9.73
N LYS A 40 -1.16 6.88 -9.38
CA LYS A 40 -0.13 7.93 -9.31
C LYS A 40 0.27 8.19 -7.87
N GLY A 41 1.57 8.30 -7.62
CA GLY A 41 2.08 8.52 -6.28
C GLY A 41 1.97 7.28 -5.41
N ASP A 42 2.05 7.46 -4.10
CA ASP A 42 2.12 6.37 -3.13
C ASP A 42 0.77 5.97 -2.56
N SER A 43 -0.23 6.82 -2.67
CA SER A 43 -1.50 6.64 -1.97
C SER A 43 -2.66 6.19 -2.85
N LEU A 44 -2.44 6.12 -4.16
CA LEU A 44 -3.42 5.60 -5.10
C LEU A 44 -2.91 4.26 -5.59
N TRP A 45 -3.49 3.17 -5.09
CA TRP A 45 -3.02 1.82 -5.35
C TRP A 45 -3.89 1.12 -6.39
N TYR A 46 -3.23 0.57 -7.41
CA TYR A 46 -3.86 -0.39 -8.32
C TYR A 46 -3.41 -1.78 -7.89
N LEU A 47 -4.36 -2.62 -7.49
CA LEU A 47 -4.07 -3.98 -7.05
C LEU A 47 -4.06 -4.89 -8.27
N THR A 48 -2.89 -5.40 -8.62
CA THR A 48 -2.72 -6.26 -9.78
C THR A 48 -2.57 -7.72 -9.37
N LYS A 49 -2.99 -8.61 -10.27
CA LYS A 49 -2.75 -10.04 -10.11
C LYS A 49 -1.48 -10.48 -10.84
N SER A 50 -0.81 -9.57 -11.54
CA SER A 50 0.40 -9.85 -12.29
C SER A 50 1.62 -9.39 -11.53
N ARG A 51 2.43 -10.34 -11.08
CA ARG A 51 3.69 -10.03 -10.40
C ARG A 51 4.61 -9.18 -11.29
N ALA A 52 4.64 -9.46 -12.58
CA ALA A 52 5.53 -8.78 -13.51
C ALA A 52 5.20 -7.31 -13.69
N ARG A 53 3.93 -6.93 -13.48
CA ARG A 53 3.49 -5.54 -13.65
C ARG A 53 3.58 -4.72 -12.37
N ALA A 54 3.81 -5.36 -11.24
CA ALA A 54 3.79 -4.67 -9.96
C ALA A 54 5.02 -3.78 -9.80
N SER A 55 4.81 -2.57 -9.28
CA SER A 55 5.90 -1.71 -8.86
C SER A 55 6.38 -2.09 -7.46
N SER A 56 5.50 -2.72 -6.67
CA SER A 56 5.84 -3.18 -5.33
C SER A 56 5.07 -4.45 -5.00
N ARG A 57 5.72 -5.38 -4.34
CA ARG A 57 5.10 -6.60 -3.82
C ARG A 57 4.99 -6.48 -2.31
N ILE A 58 3.79 -6.66 -1.79
CA ILE A 58 3.55 -6.53 -0.35
C ILE A 58 3.16 -7.87 0.25
N TYR A 59 3.52 -8.05 1.51
CA TYR A 59 3.10 -9.18 2.33
C TYR A 59 2.25 -8.65 3.47
N LEU A 60 1.03 -9.14 3.60
CA LEU A 60 0.14 -8.70 4.68
C LEU A 60 0.58 -9.36 5.97
N SER A 61 0.91 -8.55 6.97
CA SER A 61 1.46 -9.02 8.23
C SER A 61 0.64 -8.51 9.41
N ALA A 62 0.95 -9.04 10.60
CA ALA A 62 0.40 -8.52 11.84
C ALA A 62 0.93 -7.11 12.11
N LEU A 63 0.18 -6.34 12.90
CA LEU A 63 0.53 -4.96 13.22
C LEU A 63 1.96 -4.84 13.75
N ALA A 64 2.36 -5.73 14.63
CA ALA A 64 3.68 -5.66 15.28
C ALA A 64 4.84 -5.86 14.29
N GLU A 65 4.59 -6.54 13.17
CA GLU A 65 5.64 -6.86 12.20
C GLU A 65 5.63 -5.94 10.98
N ALA A 66 4.61 -5.11 10.83
CA ALA A 66 4.43 -4.30 9.64
C ALA A 66 5.42 -3.14 9.60
N ALA A 67 6.02 -2.94 8.42
CA ALA A 67 6.82 -1.75 8.16
C ALA A 67 5.94 -0.56 7.78
N LEU A 68 4.73 -0.82 7.30
CA LEU A 68 3.78 0.21 6.86
C LEU A 68 2.39 -0.18 7.32
N ILE A 69 1.68 0.75 7.92
CA ILE A 69 0.30 0.56 8.35
C ILE A 69 -0.60 1.39 7.44
N VAL A 70 -1.54 0.71 6.78
CA VAL A 70 -2.38 1.30 5.74
C VAL A 70 -3.84 1.26 6.17
N TYR A 71 -4.55 2.35 5.90
CA TYR A 71 -6.00 2.42 6.04
C TYR A 71 -6.59 2.79 4.68
N PHE A 72 -7.50 1.95 4.17
CA PHE A 72 -8.16 2.23 2.91
C PHE A 72 -9.28 3.25 3.10
N VAL A 73 -9.22 4.32 2.33
CA VAL A 73 -10.23 5.38 2.36
C VAL A 73 -11.19 5.21 1.19
N ASP A 74 -12.37 5.81 1.31
CA ASP A 74 -13.43 5.68 0.31
C ASP A 74 -13.46 6.81 -0.71
N THR A 75 -12.57 7.81 -0.58
CA THR A 75 -12.46 8.90 -1.54
C THR A 75 -11.00 9.22 -1.81
N ARG A 76 -10.73 9.62 -3.06
CA ARG A 76 -9.38 10.02 -3.46
C ARG A 76 -8.86 11.20 -2.64
N ALA A 77 -9.75 12.13 -2.29
CA ALA A 77 -9.35 13.33 -1.57
C ALA A 77 -8.76 13.05 -0.19
N LYS A 78 -9.13 11.90 0.40
CA LYS A 78 -8.62 11.51 1.71
C LYS A 78 -7.30 10.73 1.64
N ALA A 79 -6.89 10.32 0.45
CA ALA A 79 -5.68 9.53 0.28
C ALA A 79 -4.42 10.38 0.49
N GLY A 80 -3.41 9.79 1.10
CA GLY A 80 -2.14 10.47 1.28
C GLY A 80 -1.43 10.01 2.55
N TRP A 81 -0.17 10.42 2.69
CA TRP A 81 0.60 10.13 3.87
C TRP A 81 0.05 10.89 5.06
N ARG A 82 -0.23 10.16 6.13
CA ARG A 82 -0.65 10.77 7.38
C ARG A 82 0.55 11.19 8.22
N LYS A 83 1.64 10.42 8.11
CA LYS A 83 2.89 10.69 8.81
C LYS A 83 4.02 10.67 7.79
N THR A 84 4.99 11.57 7.95
CA THR A 84 6.18 11.57 7.10
C THR A 84 6.96 10.29 7.34
N ARG A 85 7.21 9.51 6.25
CA ARG A 85 7.88 8.22 6.35
C ARG A 85 8.95 8.11 5.28
N ARG A 86 10.08 7.49 5.67
CA ARG A 86 11.15 7.19 4.72
C ARG A 86 10.74 6.10 3.73
N LEU A 87 9.63 5.40 4.02
CA LEU A 87 9.14 4.30 3.20
C LEU A 87 8.44 4.73 1.92
N SER A 88 8.26 6.04 1.71
CA SER A 88 7.56 6.53 0.52
C SER A 88 8.19 6.04 -0.79
N ARG A 89 9.48 5.72 -0.78
CA ARG A 89 10.18 5.22 -1.96
C ARG A 89 9.97 3.73 -2.21
N ALA A 90 9.42 3.00 -1.24
CA ALA A 90 9.21 1.56 -1.36
C ALA A 90 8.02 1.22 -2.27
N LEU A 91 7.17 2.18 -2.55
CA LEU A 91 6.00 2.00 -3.37
C LEU A 91 6.20 2.62 -4.74
#